data_352eb31740f13db017e4ac0c126e3cc9
#
_entry.id   352eb31740f13db017e4ac0c126e3cc9
#
_cell.length_a   1.000
_cell.length_b   1.000
_cell.length_c   1.000
_cell.angle_alpha   90.00
_cell.angle_beta   90.00
_cell.angle_gamma   90.00
#
_symmetry.space_group_name_H-M   'P 1'
#
loop_
_entity.id
_entity.type
_entity.pdbx_description
1 polymer ?
#
loop_
_entity_poly.entity_id
_entity_poly.type
_entity_poly.pdbx_seq_one_letter_code
_entity_poly.pdbx_strand_id
1 'polypeptide(L)'
;MAMRSRGADQETIPLRTSDAPYPRRATLERPLVTSAIAFPLFVAAVHFIIVQVAASLAYRYGTSTSPSGPQRYVPNQLDGLADLLVGPMRRWDGLWYTMIAEQGYGEWSPKAAFWPLFPWTMRGLSRITGLQPEVAGYIIANVCFVLALMFLYRL
;
A
#
# COMPACT_ATOMS: atom_id res chain seq x y z
N MET A 1 13.76 68.14 68.53
CA MET A 1 13.08 67.82 67.27
C MET A 1 13.92 66.75 66.60
N ALA A 2 13.57 65.46 66.84
CA ALA A 2 14.39 64.32 66.40
C ALA A 2 13.73 63.63 65.22
N MET A 3 14.37 63.63 64.11
CA MET A 3 13.89 62.99 62.83
C MET A 3 14.36 61.54 62.80
N ARG A 4 13.42 60.58 62.91
CA ARG A 4 13.67 59.18 62.86
C ARG A 4 13.75 58.77 61.34
N SER A 5 14.92 58.34 60.88
CA SER A 5 15.08 57.68 59.57
C SER A 5 14.58 56.24 59.69
N ARG A 6 13.58 55.87 58.89
CA ARG A 6 13.19 54.48 58.66
C ARG A 6 14.15 53.84 57.65
N GLY A 7 14.92 52.87 58.12
CA GLY A 7 15.64 51.95 57.22
C GLY A 7 14.66 51.06 56.50
N ALA A 8 14.77 51.02 55.20
CA ALA A 8 14.05 50.07 54.36
C ALA A 8 14.82 48.73 54.33
N ASP A 9 14.25 47.75 55.02
CA ASP A 9 14.76 46.37 54.90
C ASP A 9 14.44 45.86 53.49
N GLN A 10 15.51 45.75 52.66
CA GLN A 10 15.43 45.05 51.37
C GLN A 10 15.43 43.55 51.62
N GLU A 11 14.25 42.98 51.52
CA GLU A 11 14.02 41.55 51.52
C GLU A 11 14.59 40.97 50.22
N THR A 12 15.76 40.35 50.34
CA THR A 12 16.40 39.64 49.22
C THR A 12 15.65 38.35 48.93
N ILE A 13 14.87 38.35 47.85
CA ILE A 13 14.21 37.17 47.34
C ILE A 13 15.28 36.19 46.85
N PRO A 14 15.39 34.96 47.38
CA PRO A 14 16.34 33.98 46.90
C PRO A 14 15.94 33.53 45.50
N LEU A 15 16.81 33.73 44.54
CA LEU A 15 16.70 33.14 43.19
C LEU A 15 16.70 31.62 43.30
N ARG A 16 15.52 31.05 43.13
CA ARG A 16 15.30 29.61 43.06
C ARG A 16 15.93 29.10 41.76
N THR A 17 17.19 28.64 41.81
CA THR A 17 17.81 27.89 40.74
C THR A 17 17.09 26.55 40.59
N SER A 18 16.19 26.49 39.63
CA SER A 18 15.52 25.26 39.24
C SER A 18 16.46 24.44 38.35
N ASP A 19 17.43 23.79 38.95
CA ASP A 19 18.29 22.78 38.28
C ASP A 19 17.60 21.40 38.26
N ALA A 20 16.29 21.37 38.14
CA ALA A 20 15.60 20.12 37.85
C ALA A 20 15.95 19.70 36.40
N PRO A 21 16.65 18.59 36.20
CA PRO A 21 16.90 18.11 34.84
C PRO A 21 15.56 17.80 34.18
N TYR A 22 15.25 18.52 33.10
CA TYR A 22 14.09 18.23 32.26
C TYR A 22 14.11 16.73 31.91
N PRO A 23 13.06 15.97 32.14
CA PRO A 23 13.01 14.57 31.74
C PRO A 23 13.20 14.50 30.22
N ARG A 24 14.30 13.85 29.81
CA ARG A 24 14.60 13.63 28.39
C ARG A 24 13.41 12.97 27.73
N ARG A 25 12.83 13.59 26.72
CA ARG A 25 11.77 13.08 25.85
C ARG A 25 12.20 11.89 24.99
N ALA A 26 13.09 11.03 25.49
CA ALA A 26 13.77 10.01 24.67
C ALA A 26 13.04 8.68 24.55
N THR A 27 11.84 8.51 25.15
CA THR A 27 11.19 7.18 25.22
C THR A 27 9.83 7.05 24.56
N LEU A 28 9.29 8.11 23.95
CA LEU A 28 7.95 8.04 23.35
C LEU A 28 7.92 7.83 21.82
N GLU A 29 9.08 7.89 21.14
CA GLU A 29 9.07 7.84 19.66
C GLU A 29 9.05 6.42 19.06
N ARG A 30 9.55 5.41 19.78
CA ARG A 30 9.63 4.03 19.25
C ARG A 30 8.28 3.33 19.05
N PRO A 31 7.30 3.41 19.95
CA PRO A 31 6.00 2.76 19.75
C PRO A 31 5.18 3.38 18.60
N LEU A 32 5.32 4.68 18.34
CA LEU A 32 4.58 5.36 17.28
C LEU A 32 5.03 4.97 15.88
N VAL A 33 6.33 4.81 15.67
CA VAL A 33 6.88 4.39 14.35
C VAL A 33 6.52 2.94 14.05
N THR A 34 6.58 2.06 15.06
CA THR A 34 6.21 0.65 14.89
C THR A 34 4.72 0.49 14.58
N SER A 35 3.84 1.25 15.24
CA SER A 35 2.41 1.23 14.96
C SER A 35 2.07 1.82 13.60
N ALA A 36 2.82 2.85 13.14
CA ALA A 36 2.63 3.49 11.84
C ALA A 36 2.89 2.56 10.65
N ILE A 37 3.64 1.49 10.84
CA ILE A 37 3.90 0.48 9.80
C ILE A 37 3.06 -0.78 10.05
N ALA A 38 2.99 -1.25 11.29
CA ALA A 38 2.34 -2.50 11.64
C ALA A 38 0.83 -2.49 11.34
N PHE A 39 0.14 -1.40 11.66
CA PHE A 39 -1.31 -1.31 11.43
C PHE A 39 -1.69 -1.34 9.94
N PRO A 40 -1.09 -0.53 9.03
CA PRO A 40 -1.36 -0.64 7.60
C PRO A 40 -1.05 -2.02 7.02
N LEU A 41 0.04 -2.65 7.46
CA LEU A 41 0.39 -4.01 7.01
C LEU A 41 -0.62 -5.05 7.50
N PHE A 42 -1.10 -4.93 8.73
CA PHE A 42 -2.15 -5.80 9.25
C PHE A 42 -3.45 -5.66 8.44
N VAL A 43 -3.89 -4.42 8.16
CA VAL A 43 -5.07 -4.15 7.33
C VAL A 43 -4.87 -4.71 5.93
N ALA A 44 -3.69 -4.52 5.32
CA ALA A 44 -3.37 -5.08 4.01
C ALA A 44 -3.43 -6.61 4.01
N ALA A 45 -2.88 -7.26 5.03
CA ALA A 45 -2.91 -8.72 5.16
C ALA A 45 -4.34 -9.26 5.29
N VAL A 46 -5.15 -8.65 6.14
CA VAL A 46 -6.57 -9.04 6.32
C VAL A 46 -7.34 -8.85 5.02
N HIS A 47 -7.20 -7.70 4.36
CA HIS A 47 -7.83 -7.44 3.07
C HIS A 47 -7.40 -8.47 2.01
N PHE A 48 -6.10 -8.73 1.90
CA PHE A 48 -5.55 -9.72 0.99
C PHE A 48 -6.17 -11.10 1.19
N ILE A 49 -6.23 -11.57 2.44
CA ILE A 49 -6.82 -12.89 2.77
C ILE A 49 -8.30 -12.92 2.37
N ILE A 50 -9.08 -11.91 2.74
CA ILE A 50 -10.52 -11.84 2.43
C ILE A 50 -10.74 -11.86 0.92
N VAL A 51 -10.05 -11.01 0.18
CA VAL A 51 -10.20 -10.91 -1.29
C VAL A 51 -9.76 -12.22 -1.95
N GLN A 52 -8.65 -12.79 -1.53
CA GLN A 52 -8.13 -14.02 -2.11
C GLN A 52 -9.06 -15.21 -1.86
N VAL A 53 -9.58 -15.35 -0.64
CA VAL A 53 -10.55 -16.41 -0.32
C VAL A 53 -11.84 -16.21 -1.12
N ALA A 54 -12.41 -15.01 -1.13
CA ALA A 54 -13.62 -14.72 -1.88
C ALA A 54 -13.47 -14.97 -3.39
N ALA A 55 -12.35 -14.51 -3.97
CA ALA A 55 -12.05 -14.70 -5.39
C ALA A 55 -11.84 -16.17 -5.74
N SER A 56 -11.13 -16.93 -4.89
CA SER A 56 -10.91 -18.36 -5.08
C SER A 56 -12.20 -19.18 -4.97
N LEU A 57 -13.08 -18.84 -4.03
CA LEU A 57 -14.40 -19.44 -3.92
C LEU A 57 -15.27 -19.13 -5.15
N ALA A 58 -15.29 -17.87 -5.59
CA ALA A 58 -16.01 -17.46 -6.79
C ALA A 58 -15.45 -18.15 -8.06
N TYR A 59 -14.15 -18.34 -8.13
CA TYR A 59 -13.50 -19.05 -9.25
C TYR A 59 -13.88 -20.54 -9.26
N ARG A 60 -13.94 -21.16 -8.10
CA ARG A 60 -14.16 -22.60 -7.97
C ARG A 60 -15.65 -23.00 -8.04
N TYR A 61 -16.54 -22.18 -7.50
CA TYR A 61 -17.97 -22.47 -7.37
C TYR A 61 -18.86 -21.53 -8.17
N GLY A 62 -18.32 -20.46 -8.72
CA GLY A 62 -19.07 -19.52 -9.54
C GLY A 62 -19.49 -20.17 -10.88
N THR A 63 -20.73 -19.89 -11.30
CA THR A 63 -21.18 -20.26 -12.64
C THR A 63 -20.37 -19.51 -13.68
N SER A 64 -19.83 -20.24 -14.65
CA SER A 64 -19.07 -19.67 -15.77
C SER A 64 -19.98 -18.80 -16.63
N THR A 65 -20.17 -17.57 -16.27
CA THR A 65 -20.64 -16.57 -17.24
C THR A 65 -19.56 -16.34 -18.25
N SER A 66 -19.90 -16.25 -19.53
CA SER A 66 -18.98 -16.04 -20.66
C SER A 66 -17.84 -15.10 -20.29
N PRO A 67 -16.58 -15.43 -20.65
CA PRO A 67 -15.46 -14.58 -20.32
C PRO A 67 -15.66 -13.19 -20.95
N SER A 68 -15.86 -12.21 -20.09
CA SER A 68 -15.97 -10.79 -20.48
C SER A 68 -14.59 -10.19 -20.78
N GLY A 69 -13.82 -10.89 -21.61
CA GLY A 69 -12.50 -10.48 -22.04
C GLY A 69 -12.39 -10.45 -23.57
N PRO A 70 -11.21 -10.18 -24.12
CA PRO A 70 -11.00 -10.24 -25.55
C PRO A 70 -11.25 -11.66 -26.05
N GLN A 71 -12.27 -11.86 -26.89
CA GLN A 71 -12.81 -13.17 -27.31
C GLN A 71 -11.78 -14.13 -27.97
N ARG A 72 -10.61 -13.65 -28.36
CA ARG A 72 -9.56 -14.43 -29.02
C ARG A 72 -8.26 -14.52 -28.21
N TYR A 73 -8.21 -13.94 -27.05
CA TYR A 73 -7.01 -13.97 -26.22
C TYR A 73 -7.07 -15.14 -25.23
N VAL A 74 -6.13 -16.05 -25.37
CA VAL A 74 -5.93 -17.14 -24.43
C VAL A 74 -4.65 -16.84 -23.66
N PRO A 75 -4.74 -16.49 -22.38
CA PRO A 75 -3.55 -16.22 -21.57
C PRO A 75 -2.74 -17.50 -21.37
N ASN A 76 -1.43 -17.34 -21.14
CA ASN A 76 -0.55 -18.47 -20.83
C ASN A 76 -1.05 -19.23 -19.59
N GLN A 77 -0.80 -20.54 -19.54
CA GLN A 77 -1.16 -21.32 -18.35
C GLN A 77 -0.30 -20.88 -17.18
N LEU A 78 -0.94 -20.79 -16.03
CA LEU A 78 -0.28 -20.58 -14.73
C LEU A 78 -0.29 -21.92 -14.00
N ASP A 79 0.80 -22.21 -13.30
CA ASP A 79 0.95 -23.46 -12.56
C ASP A 79 1.06 -23.19 -11.04
N GLY A 80 0.60 -24.16 -10.25
CA GLY A 80 0.80 -24.22 -8.82
C GLY A 80 0.28 -22.98 -8.08
N LEU A 81 1.17 -22.33 -7.33
CA LEU A 81 0.82 -21.16 -6.51
C LEU A 81 0.40 -19.95 -7.35
N ALA A 82 0.98 -19.77 -8.52
CA ALA A 82 0.62 -18.68 -9.41
C ALA A 82 -0.82 -18.80 -9.90
N ASP A 83 -1.27 -20.00 -10.28
CA ASP A 83 -2.67 -20.24 -10.66
C ASP A 83 -3.63 -20.02 -9.49
N LEU A 84 -3.24 -20.48 -8.29
CA LEU A 84 -4.08 -20.28 -7.09
C LEU A 84 -4.27 -18.81 -6.75
N LEU A 85 -3.24 -17.97 -6.86
CA LEU A 85 -3.29 -16.57 -6.45
C LEU A 85 -3.78 -15.65 -7.57
N VAL A 86 -3.36 -15.88 -8.80
CA VAL A 86 -3.60 -14.99 -9.94
C VAL A 86 -4.74 -15.49 -10.83
N GLY A 87 -4.94 -16.81 -10.90
CA GLY A 87 -6.02 -17.42 -11.69
C GLY A 87 -7.39 -16.79 -11.46
N PRO A 88 -7.86 -16.59 -10.21
CA PRO A 88 -9.12 -15.93 -9.92
C PRO A 88 -9.22 -14.49 -10.44
N MET A 89 -8.11 -13.80 -10.62
CA MET A 89 -8.03 -12.42 -11.10
C MET A 89 -7.98 -12.30 -12.64
N ARG A 90 -7.84 -13.43 -13.35
CA ARG A 90 -7.80 -13.50 -14.83
C ARG A 90 -9.21 -13.37 -15.42
N ARG A 91 -9.87 -12.27 -15.12
CA ARG A 91 -11.24 -11.97 -15.56
C ARG A 91 -11.39 -10.50 -15.91
N TRP A 92 -12.39 -10.16 -16.69
CA TRP A 92 -12.73 -8.78 -17.08
C TRP A 92 -11.51 -7.98 -17.53
N ASP A 93 -11.26 -6.87 -16.87
CA ASP A 93 -10.16 -5.94 -17.19
C ASP A 93 -8.77 -6.57 -17.02
N GLY A 94 -8.62 -7.54 -16.13
CA GLY A 94 -7.37 -8.27 -15.93
C GLY A 94 -6.85 -8.91 -17.23
N LEU A 95 -7.76 -9.50 -18.02
CA LEU A 95 -7.39 -10.10 -19.32
C LEU A 95 -6.97 -9.02 -20.35
N TRP A 96 -7.63 -7.85 -20.33
CA TRP A 96 -7.25 -6.76 -21.21
C TRP A 96 -5.87 -6.21 -20.88
N TYR A 97 -5.58 -5.98 -19.62
CA TYR A 97 -4.25 -5.53 -19.19
C TYR A 97 -3.16 -6.53 -19.54
N THR A 98 -3.39 -7.83 -19.32
CA THR A 98 -2.44 -8.88 -19.69
C THR A 98 -2.19 -8.89 -21.20
N MET A 99 -3.25 -8.87 -22.00
CA MET A 99 -3.13 -8.84 -23.46
C MET A 99 -2.37 -7.60 -23.95
N ILE A 100 -2.65 -6.41 -23.37
CA ILE A 100 -1.91 -5.19 -23.72
C ILE A 100 -0.44 -5.29 -23.28
N ALA A 101 -0.17 -5.86 -22.12
CA ALA A 101 1.20 -6.07 -21.65
C ALA A 101 1.99 -6.99 -22.58
N GLU A 102 1.39 -8.03 -23.16
CA GLU A 102 2.03 -8.95 -24.10
C GLU A 102 2.12 -8.42 -25.52
N GLN A 103 1.02 -7.93 -26.07
CA GLN A 103 0.87 -7.64 -27.49
C GLN A 103 0.91 -6.14 -27.83
N GLY A 104 0.75 -5.26 -26.84
CA GLY A 104 0.57 -3.83 -27.05
C GLY A 104 -0.84 -3.45 -27.51
N TYR A 105 -1.01 -2.19 -27.89
CA TYR A 105 -2.33 -1.65 -28.24
C TYR A 105 -2.81 -2.06 -29.63
N GLY A 106 -1.91 -2.25 -30.62
CA GLY A 106 -2.28 -2.53 -31.99
C GLY A 106 -2.95 -1.33 -32.69
N GLU A 107 -3.27 -1.49 -33.97
CA GLU A 107 -3.76 -0.37 -34.80
C GLU A 107 -5.24 -0.01 -34.59
N TRP A 108 -6.09 -0.93 -34.14
CA TRP A 108 -7.50 -0.66 -33.87
C TRP A 108 -8.04 -1.61 -32.79
N SER A 109 -8.36 -1.08 -31.61
CA SER A 109 -8.75 -2.00 -30.56
C SER A 109 -9.50 -1.30 -29.43
N PRO A 110 -10.49 -1.97 -28.80
CA PRO A 110 -11.05 -1.61 -27.51
C PRO A 110 -10.00 -1.38 -26.41
N LYS A 111 -8.77 -1.84 -26.65
CA LYS A 111 -7.60 -1.62 -25.77
C LYS A 111 -7.31 -0.14 -25.51
N ALA A 112 -7.68 0.75 -26.42
CA ALA A 112 -7.48 2.19 -26.26
C ALA A 112 -8.24 2.79 -25.05
N ALA A 113 -9.25 2.10 -24.53
CA ALA A 113 -9.93 2.47 -23.30
C ALA A 113 -9.09 2.28 -22.03
N PHE A 114 -7.98 1.52 -22.10
CA PHE A 114 -7.14 1.19 -20.97
C PHE A 114 -5.90 2.07 -20.93
N TRP A 115 -5.64 2.70 -19.78
CA TRP A 115 -4.46 3.54 -19.59
C TRP A 115 -3.15 2.74 -19.72
N PRO A 116 -2.14 3.28 -20.42
CA PRO A 116 -0.93 2.52 -20.76
C PRO A 116 0.01 2.27 -19.57
N LEU A 117 -0.04 3.08 -18.52
CA LEU A 117 0.91 3.00 -17.41
C LEU A 117 0.92 1.61 -16.76
N PHE A 118 -0.25 1.06 -16.45
CA PHE A 118 -0.33 -0.23 -15.76
C PHE A 118 0.17 -1.40 -16.64
N PRO A 119 -0.30 -1.62 -17.87
CA PRO A 119 0.22 -2.71 -18.70
C PRO A 119 1.69 -2.51 -19.10
N TRP A 120 2.18 -1.28 -19.19
CA TRP A 120 3.61 -1.05 -19.45
C TRP A 120 4.48 -1.40 -18.25
N THR A 121 4.04 -1.09 -17.02
CA THR A 121 4.74 -1.52 -15.81
C THR A 121 4.70 -3.03 -15.64
N MET A 122 3.58 -3.70 -15.95
CA MET A 122 3.48 -5.17 -16.00
C MET A 122 4.51 -5.75 -16.98
N ARG A 123 4.56 -5.24 -18.23
CA ARG A 123 5.55 -5.66 -19.24
C ARG A 123 6.98 -5.41 -18.78
N GLY A 124 7.25 -4.24 -18.19
CA GLY A 124 8.59 -3.88 -17.70
C GLY A 124 9.06 -4.84 -16.61
N LEU A 125 8.24 -5.07 -15.58
CA LEU A 125 8.57 -6.00 -14.51
C LEU A 125 8.71 -7.43 -15.02
N SER A 126 7.80 -7.88 -15.88
CA SER A 126 7.87 -9.20 -16.54
C SER A 126 9.20 -9.42 -17.27
N ARG A 127 9.67 -8.44 -18.05
CA ARG A 127 10.95 -8.54 -18.78
C ARG A 127 12.17 -8.59 -17.85
N ILE A 128 12.14 -7.88 -16.75
CA ILE A 128 13.26 -7.83 -15.79
C ILE A 128 13.32 -9.12 -14.95
N THR A 129 12.15 -9.65 -14.55
CA THR A 129 12.08 -10.79 -13.62
C THR A 129 11.88 -12.14 -14.29
N GLY A 130 11.47 -12.17 -15.55
CA GLY A 130 11.04 -13.39 -16.25
C GLY A 130 9.67 -13.91 -15.83
N LEU A 131 8.94 -13.19 -14.94
CA LEU A 131 7.60 -13.57 -14.53
C LEU A 131 6.60 -13.34 -15.66
N GLN A 132 5.49 -14.08 -15.65
CA GLN A 132 4.37 -13.81 -16.55
C GLN A 132 3.75 -12.43 -16.25
N PRO A 133 3.24 -11.70 -17.27
CA PRO A 133 2.71 -10.33 -17.08
C PRO A 133 1.59 -10.25 -16.06
N GLU A 134 0.71 -11.25 -15.95
CA GLU A 134 -0.35 -11.26 -14.96
C GLU A 134 0.21 -11.35 -13.52
N VAL A 135 1.25 -12.14 -13.30
CA VAL A 135 1.92 -12.26 -12.01
C VAL A 135 2.60 -10.93 -11.65
N ALA A 136 3.26 -10.31 -12.62
CA ALA A 136 3.85 -8.98 -12.45
C ALA A 136 2.79 -7.94 -12.08
N GLY A 137 1.65 -7.93 -12.77
CA GLY A 137 0.52 -7.06 -12.49
C GLY A 137 -0.07 -7.25 -11.09
N TYR A 138 -0.22 -8.50 -10.68
CA TYR A 138 -0.69 -8.85 -9.33
C TYR A 138 0.26 -8.32 -8.25
N ILE A 139 1.56 -8.47 -8.42
CA ILE A 139 2.57 -7.94 -7.49
C ILE A 139 2.49 -6.41 -7.44
N ILE A 140 2.49 -5.73 -8.60
CA ILE A 140 2.41 -4.27 -8.68
C ILE A 140 1.17 -3.75 -7.97
N ALA A 141 0.00 -4.33 -8.23
CA ALA A 141 -1.25 -3.90 -7.61
C ALA A 141 -1.22 -4.01 -6.08
N ASN A 142 -0.72 -5.14 -5.55
CA ASN A 142 -0.61 -5.35 -4.10
C ASN A 142 0.43 -4.42 -3.45
N VAL A 143 1.58 -4.20 -4.08
CA VAL A 143 2.58 -3.24 -3.59
C VAL A 143 2.01 -1.81 -3.56
N CYS A 144 1.36 -1.37 -4.64
CA CYS A 144 0.72 -0.06 -4.69
C CYS A 144 -0.36 0.09 -3.61
N PHE A 145 -1.15 -0.96 -3.36
CA PHE A 145 -2.16 -0.97 -2.31
C PHE A 145 -1.55 -0.79 -0.91
N VAL A 146 -0.50 -1.54 -0.59
CA VAL A 146 0.22 -1.40 0.69
C VAL A 146 0.79 0.01 0.85
N LEU A 147 1.44 0.54 -0.18
CA LEU A 147 1.97 1.90 -0.17
C LEU A 147 0.87 2.94 0.05
N ALA A 148 -0.26 2.79 -0.65
CA ALA A 148 -1.41 3.69 -0.47
C ALA A 148 -1.94 3.69 0.96
N LEU A 149 -2.06 2.51 1.59
CA LEU A 149 -2.45 2.38 3.00
C LEU A 149 -1.44 3.06 3.94
N MET A 150 -0.13 2.89 3.67
CA MET A 150 0.91 3.53 4.47
C MET A 150 0.85 5.06 4.37
N PHE A 151 0.62 5.59 3.17
CA PHE A 151 0.46 7.04 2.98
C PHE A 151 -0.81 7.55 3.64
N LEU A 152 -1.94 6.87 3.45
CA LEU A 152 -3.23 7.25 4.05
C LEU A 152 -3.17 7.26 5.58
N TYR A 153 -2.47 6.31 6.18
CA TYR A 153 -2.33 6.23 7.63
C TYR A 153 -1.47 7.35 8.23
N ARG A 154 -0.62 7.98 7.41
CA ARG A 154 0.24 9.10 7.84
C ARG A 154 -0.39 10.47 7.68
N LEU A 155 -1.51 10.58 6.96
CA LEU A 155 -2.28 11.83 6.80
C LEU A 155 -3.13 12.13 8.04
#